data_16f6ea845768800e445368328d9397ee
#
_entry.id   16f6ea845768800e445368328d9397ee
#
_cell.length_a   1.000
_cell.length_b   1.000
_cell.length_c   1.000
_cell.angle_alpha   90.00
_cell.angle_beta   90.00
_cell.angle_gamma   90.00
#
_symmetry.space_group_name_H-M   'P 1'
#
loop_
_entity.id
_entity.type
_entity.pdbx_description
1 polymer ?
#
loop_
_entity_poly.entity_id
_entity_poly.type
_entity_poly.pdbx_seq_one_letter_code
_entity_poly.pdbx_strand_id
1 'polypeptide(L)'
;IVTSAERARNLKQRPVNIMAVQGRGTEPGGEFYYQHGPITRTAGYHIAPRVFGMAGITAEDVDVTGCYDAFTYTVLMQLENYGFCAVGEGKDYVSSDIIRLGGRRPNNTSGGQLCEGYTHAMNLVIENVRQLRGTVDDYCEGWREGRHTYDYSEGKCRQVKDAEISMDMGWGGASVGSAMILRR
;
A
#
# COMPACT_ATOMS: atom_id res chain seq x y z
N ILE A 1 -2.77 17.57 -1.52
CA ILE A 1 -2.18 18.71 -0.80
C ILE A 1 -1.83 18.24 0.59
N VAL A 2 -0.60 18.45 1.01
CA VAL A 2 -0.12 18.21 2.37
C VAL A 2 -0.13 19.51 3.15
N THR A 3 -0.60 19.48 4.38
CA THR A 3 -0.67 20.65 5.26
C THR A 3 -0.56 20.23 6.73
N SER A 4 -0.50 21.17 7.68
CA SER A 4 -0.51 20.84 9.10
C SER A 4 -1.87 20.25 9.52
N ALA A 5 -1.85 19.39 10.55
CA ALA A 5 -3.07 18.80 11.11
C ALA A 5 -4.05 19.87 11.61
N GLU A 6 -3.52 20.95 12.19
CA GLU A 6 -4.33 22.09 12.63
C GLU A 6 -5.12 22.71 11.49
N ARG A 7 -4.45 23.00 10.38
CA ARG A 7 -5.10 23.59 9.20
C ARG A 7 -6.05 22.59 8.52
N ALA A 8 -5.70 21.31 8.51
CA ALA A 8 -6.50 20.27 7.86
C ALA A 8 -7.89 20.13 8.48
N ARG A 9 -8.03 20.37 9.80
CA ARG A 9 -9.33 20.29 10.52
C ARG A 9 -10.39 21.23 9.97
N ASN A 10 -9.98 22.34 9.37
CA ASN A 10 -10.87 23.38 8.84
C ASN A 10 -11.09 23.26 7.33
N LEU A 11 -10.57 22.21 6.69
CA LEU A 11 -10.75 21.99 5.27
C LEU A 11 -12.01 21.16 4.99
N LYS A 12 -12.56 21.33 3.79
CA LYS A 12 -13.77 20.62 3.34
C LYS A 12 -13.61 19.11 3.35
N GLN A 13 -12.43 18.61 2.99
CA GLN A 13 -12.16 17.19 2.89
C GLN A 13 -11.75 16.62 4.25
N ARG A 14 -12.25 15.43 4.57
CA ARG A 14 -11.79 14.70 5.75
C ARG A 14 -10.27 14.51 5.69
N PRO A 15 -9.52 14.94 6.70
CA PRO A 15 -8.07 14.76 6.70
C PRO A 15 -7.70 13.28 6.78
N VAL A 16 -6.62 12.93 6.09
CA VAL A 16 -5.90 11.68 6.26
C VAL A 16 -4.53 12.06 6.79
N ASN A 17 -4.16 11.49 7.93
CA ASN A 17 -2.94 11.86 8.64
C ASN A 17 -1.78 10.98 8.23
N ILE A 18 -0.61 11.56 8.00
CA ILE A 18 0.63 10.82 7.82
C ILE A 18 1.14 10.45 9.22
N MET A 19 1.08 9.15 9.57
CA MET A 19 1.63 8.64 10.83
C MET A 19 3.15 8.50 10.75
N ALA A 20 3.63 7.97 9.63
CA ALA A 20 5.04 7.74 9.41
C ALA A 20 5.37 7.84 7.92
N VAL A 21 6.57 8.29 7.63
CA VAL A 21 7.14 8.26 6.28
C VAL A 21 8.63 8.00 6.37
N GLN A 22 9.09 7.04 5.58
CA GLN A 22 10.51 6.81 5.33
C GLN A 22 10.76 7.08 3.85
N GLY A 23 11.41 8.18 3.57
CA GLY A 23 11.90 8.49 2.23
C GLY A 23 13.07 7.57 1.87
N ARG A 24 13.59 7.69 0.69
CA ARG A 24 14.66 6.90 0.09
C ARG A 24 15.52 6.12 1.08
N GLY A 25 15.07 4.92 1.44
CA GLY A 25 15.86 3.94 2.16
C GLY A 25 16.63 3.08 1.16
N THR A 26 17.81 2.62 1.54
CA THR A 26 18.62 1.73 0.73
C THR A 26 19.05 0.51 1.54
N GLU A 27 19.22 -0.62 0.87
CA GLU A 27 19.93 -1.76 1.42
C GLU A 27 21.39 -1.34 1.65
N PRO A 28 21.97 -1.51 2.85
CA PRO A 28 23.37 -1.19 3.11
C PRO A 28 24.31 -1.93 2.14
N GLY A 29 25.20 -1.21 1.50
CA GLY A 29 26.11 -1.76 0.49
C GLY A 29 25.45 -2.08 -0.86
N GLY A 30 24.17 -1.83 -1.02
CA GLY A 30 23.45 -2.01 -2.27
C GLY A 30 23.50 -0.77 -3.15
N GLU A 31 23.64 -0.98 -4.44
CA GLU A 31 23.44 0.04 -5.47
C GLU A 31 22.06 -0.13 -6.11
N PHE A 32 21.62 0.83 -6.91
CA PHE A 32 20.27 0.83 -7.52
C PHE A 32 19.89 -0.48 -8.20
N TYR A 33 20.83 -1.11 -8.91
CA TYR A 33 20.59 -2.39 -9.60
C TYR A 33 21.33 -3.57 -8.98
N TYR A 34 22.16 -3.34 -7.98
CA TYR A 34 22.98 -4.38 -7.35
C TYR A 34 22.76 -4.35 -5.85
N GLN A 35 22.56 -5.51 -5.27
CA GLN A 35 22.51 -5.67 -3.82
C GLN A 35 23.48 -6.76 -3.36
N HIS A 36 24.08 -6.51 -2.23
CA HIS A 36 24.92 -7.48 -1.56
C HIS A 36 24.09 -8.20 -0.50
N GLY A 37 23.64 -9.39 -0.80
CA GLY A 37 22.82 -10.18 0.11
C GLY A 37 21.78 -11.03 -0.60
N PRO A 38 20.80 -11.58 0.12
CA PRO A 38 19.73 -12.36 -0.50
C PRO A 38 18.99 -11.52 -1.53
N ILE A 39 18.84 -12.04 -2.74
CA ILE A 39 18.20 -11.33 -3.86
C ILE A 39 16.73 -10.94 -3.57
N THR A 40 16.10 -11.63 -2.63
CA THR A 40 14.73 -11.36 -2.19
C THR A 40 14.65 -10.28 -1.11
N ARG A 41 15.78 -9.86 -0.55
CA ARG A 41 15.82 -8.78 0.44
C ARG A 41 15.92 -7.43 -0.24
N THR A 42 14.88 -6.64 -0.12
CA THR A 42 14.81 -5.28 -0.65
C THR A 42 15.08 -4.24 0.44
N ALA A 43 15.14 -2.96 0.08
CA ALA A 43 15.22 -1.87 1.04
C ALA A 43 14.08 -1.89 2.07
N GLY A 44 12.93 -2.49 1.74
CA GLY A 44 11.80 -2.70 2.64
C GLY A 44 12.18 -3.38 3.95
N TYR A 45 13.10 -4.35 3.90
CA TYR A 45 13.62 -5.03 5.09
C TYR A 45 14.21 -4.08 6.14
N HIS A 46 14.88 -3.01 5.70
CA HIS A 46 15.46 -2.00 6.58
C HIS A 46 14.52 -0.84 6.88
N ILE A 47 13.55 -0.59 6.00
CA ILE A 47 12.56 0.48 6.16
C ILE A 47 11.46 0.06 7.15
N ALA A 48 11.01 -1.18 7.08
CA ALA A 48 9.87 -1.68 7.87
C ALA A 48 10.01 -1.41 9.39
N PRO A 49 11.11 -1.80 10.07
CA PRO A 49 11.21 -1.56 11.51
C PRO A 49 11.22 -0.06 11.86
N ARG A 50 11.71 0.78 10.97
CA ARG A 50 11.74 2.24 11.18
C ARG A 50 10.38 2.87 11.01
N VAL A 51 9.67 2.55 9.93
CA VAL A 51 8.37 3.15 9.63
C VAL A 51 7.29 2.67 10.60
N PHE A 52 7.29 1.38 10.95
CA PHE A 52 6.39 0.86 11.97
C PHE A 52 6.71 1.39 13.36
N GLY A 53 7.99 1.47 13.74
CA GLY A 53 8.42 2.08 15.00
C GLY A 53 8.04 3.56 15.11
N MET A 54 8.15 4.33 14.02
CA MET A 54 7.71 5.72 13.97
C MET A 54 6.21 5.86 14.13
N ALA A 55 5.43 4.98 13.51
CA ALA A 55 3.97 4.97 13.59
C ALA A 55 3.44 4.38 14.93
N GLY A 56 4.26 3.62 15.65
CA GLY A 56 3.86 2.93 16.89
C GLY A 56 2.88 1.79 16.66
N ILE A 57 2.95 1.13 15.51
CA ILE A 57 2.07 0.02 15.09
C ILE A 57 2.89 -1.13 14.52
N THR A 58 2.20 -2.21 14.16
CA THR A 58 2.74 -3.38 13.47
C THR A 58 2.07 -3.59 12.11
N ALA A 59 2.57 -4.53 11.32
CA ALA A 59 1.93 -4.90 10.05
C ALA A 59 0.50 -5.43 10.24
N GLU A 60 0.19 -5.99 11.41
CA GLU A 60 -1.14 -6.51 11.72
C GLU A 60 -2.22 -5.44 11.85
N ASP A 61 -1.82 -4.21 12.16
CA ASP A 61 -2.72 -3.06 12.35
C ASP A 61 -3.10 -2.39 11.02
N VAL A 62 -2.48 -2.81 9.90
CA VAL A 62 -2.72 -2.21 8.58
C VAL A 62 -3.91 -2.89 7.90
N ASP A 63 -4.89 -2.10 7.48
CA ASP A 63 -6.14 -2.58 6.85
C ASP A 63 -6.03 -2.72 5.33
N VAL A 64 -5.28 -1.85 4.67
CA VAL A 64 -5.13 -1.83 3.22
C VAL A 64 -3.71 -1.45 2.82
N THR A 65 -3.19 -2.10 1.80
CA THR A 65 -1.82 -1.88 1.31
C THR A 65 -1.78 -1.42 -0.14
N GLY A 66 -0.82 -0.56 -0.44
CA GLY A 66 -0.38 -0.23 -1.80
C GLY A 66 1.07 -0.68 -1.98
N CYS A 67 1.29 -1.70 -2.79
CA CYS A 67 2.62 -2.18 -3.15
C CYS A 67 3.01 -1.65 -4.53
N TYR A 68 4.21 -1.12 -4.66
CA TYR A 68 4.77 -0.77 -5.96
C TYR A 68 4.91 -2.02 -6.83
N ASP A 69 4.01 -2.18 -7.77
CA ASP A 69 3.86 -3.38 -8.59
C ASP A 69 4.47 -3.22 -10.00
N ALA A 70 5.75 -2.81 -10.06
CA ALA A 70 6.48 -2.79 -11.33
C ALA A 70 6.48 -4.17 -12.01
N PHE A 71 6.53 -5.21 -11.19
CA PHE A 71 6.41 -6.62 -11.58
C PHE A 71 5.66 -7.38 -10.50
N THR A 72 5.01 -8.47 -10.84
CA THR A 72 4.24 -9.27 -9.87
C THR A 72 5.10 -9.79 -8.71
N TYR A 73 6.34 -10.21 -8.98
CA TYR A 73 7.25 -10.69 -7.93
C TYR A 73 7.66 -9.59 -6.93
N THR A 74 7.66 -8.31 -7.35
CA THR A 74 8.02 -7.22 -6.44
C THR A 74 6.99 -7.02 -5.34
N VAL A 75 5.73 -7.37 -5.60
CA VAL A 75 4.67 -7.37 -4.59
C VAL A 75 4.95 -8.42 -3.52
N LEU A 76 5.29 -9.65 -3.93
CA LEU A 76 5.67 -10.74 -2.99
C LEU A 76 6.82 -10.31 -2.10
N MET A 77 7.89 -9.80 -2.69
CA MET A 77 9.08 -9.36 -1.96
C MET A 77 8.76 -8.24 -0.96
N GLN A 78 7.93 -7.29 -1.35
CA GLN A 78 7.53 -6.20 -0.45
C GLN A 78 6.70 -6.74 0.72
N LEU A 79 5.71 -7.59 0.48
CA LEU A 79 4.89 -8.17 1.54
C LEU A 79 5.74 -8.93 2.58
N GLU A 80 6.71 -9.73 2.13
CA GLU A 80 7.66 -10.40 3.02
C GLU A 80 8.57 -9.42 3.76
N ASN A 81 9.18 -8.47 3.04
CA ASN A 81 10.17 -7.57 3.62
C ASN A 81 9.58 -6.55 4.60
N TYR A 82 8.32 -6.20 4.44
CA TYR A 82 7.58 -5.36 5.39
C TYR A 82 6.90 -6.18 6.50
N GLY A 83 7.03 -7.50 6.51
CA GLY A 83 6.58 -8.35 7.61
C GLY A 83 5.07 -8.64 7.60
N PHE A 84 4.41 -8.54 6.47
CA PHE A 84 3.01 -8.98 6.31
C PHE A 84 2.88 -10.50 6.29
N CYS A 85 3.94 -11.18 5.92
CA CYS A 85 4.13 -12.63 6.04
C CYS A 85 5.62 -12.92 6.31
N ALA A 86 5.93 -14.13 6.70
CA ALA A 86 7.32 -14.51 6.90
C ALA A 86 8.08 -14.65 5.56
N VAL A 87 9.39 -14.48 5.61
CA VAL A 87 10.23 -14.64 4.41
C VAL A 87 10.11 -16.06 3.88
N GLY A 88 9.76 -16.19 2.62
CA GLY A 88 9.50 -17.47 1.95
C GLY A 88 8.03 -17.91 1.94
N GLU A 89 7.15 -17.22 2.66
CA GLU A 89 5.72 -17.52 2.72
C GLU A 89 4.86 -16.64 1.81
N GLY A 90 5.46 -15.71 1.07
CA GLY A 90 4.75 -14.78 0.21
C GLY A 90 3.82 -15.47 -0.79
N LYS A 91 4.21 -16.62 -1.33
CA LYS A 91 3.38 -17.42 -2.22
C LYS A 91 2.07 -17.84 -1.55
N ASP A 92 2.14 -18.39 -0.36
CA ASP A 92 0.96 -18.88 0.35
C ASP A 92 0.09 -17.72 0.82
N TYR A 93 0.71 -16.63 1.26
CA TYR A 93 0.03 -15.40 1.64
C TYR A 93 -0.80 -14.80 0.48
N VAL A 94 -0.23 -14.68 -0.71
CA VAL A 94 -0.97 -14.12 -1.86
C VAL A 94 -1.95 -15.10 -2.50
N SER A 95 -1.75 -16.41 -2.31
CA SER A 95 -2.67 -17.44 -2.77
C SER A 95 -3.87 -17.59 -1.84
N SER A 96 -3.77 -17.12 -0.61
CA SER A 96 -4.90 -16.98 0.29
C SER A 96 -5.78 -15.80 -0.16
N ASP A 97 -7.01 -15.73 0.29
CA ASP A 97 -7.90 -14.62 -0.04
C ASP A 97 -7.59 -13.32 0.74
N ILE A 98 -6.49 -13.27 1.48
CA ILE A 98 -6.13 -12.14 2.35
C ILE A 98 -5.99 -10.83 1.58
N ILE A 99 -5.29 -10.85 0.44
CA ILE A 99 -4.96 -9.64 -0.34
C ILE A 99 -6.02 -9.25 -1.37
N ARG A 100 -7.05 -10.06 -1.54
CA ARG A 100 -8.16 -9.77 -2.47
C ARG A 100 -9.09 -8.72 -1.90
N LEU A 101 -9.86 -8.10 -2.77
CA LEU A 101 -11.00 -7.27 -2.33
C LEU A 101 -11.99 -8.15 -1.55
N GLY A 102 -12.43 -7.65 -0.40
CA GLY A 102 -13.19 -8.42 0.56
C GLY A 102 -12.35 -9.31 1.50
N GLY A 103 -11.07 -9.46 1.24
CA GLY A 103 -10.13 -10.14 2.13
C GLY A 103 -9.75 -9.30 3.36
N ARG A 104 -8.97 -9.89 4.25
CA ARG A 104 -8.56 -9.23 5.49
C ARG A 104 -7.70 -7.98 5.27
N ARG A 105 -6.85 -7.98 4.24
CA ARG A 105 -5.92 -6.89 3.94
C ARG A 105 -5.77 -6.72 2.43
N PRO A 106 -6.75 -6.11 1.79
CA PRO A 106 -6.69 -5.89 0.35
C PRO A 106 -5.45 -5.09 -0.06
N ASN A 107 -4.83 -5.52 -1.16
CA ASN A 107 -3.66 -4.89 -1.74
C ASN A 107 -3.97 -4.32 -3.12
N ASN A 108 -3.46 -3.12 -3.41
CA ASN A 108 -3.62 -2.48 -4.71
C ASN A 108 -5.08 -2.48 -5.20
N THR A 109 -5.97 -1.98 -4.37
CA THR A 109 -7.42 -2.06 -4.60
C THR A 109 -7.92 -1.44 -5.90
N SER A 110 -7.18 -0.51 -6.49
CA SER A 110 -7.46 0.07 -7.81
C SER A 110 -6.94 -0.79 -8.98
N GLY A 111 -6.22 -1.87 -8.68
CA GLY A 111 -5.53 -2.70 -9.66
C GLY A 111 -4.05 -2.38 -9.81
N GLY A 112 -3.54 -1.41 -9.05
CA GLY A 112 -2.14 -1.02 -9.04
C GLY A 112 -1.68 -0.29 -10.30
N GLN A 113 -0.39 -0.13 -10.44
CA GLN A 113 0.21 0.51 -11.61
C GLN A 113 0.09 -0.34 -12.89
N LEU A 114 -0.06 -1.66 -12.73
CA LEU A 114 -0.25 -2.56 -13.86
C LEU A 114 -1.61 -2.38 -14.55
N CYS A 115 -2.60 -1.82 -13.84
CA CYS A 115 -3.95 -1.59 -14.37
C CYS A 115 -4.29 -0.10 -14.56
N GLU A 116 -3.48 0.80 -14.02
CA GLU A 116 -3.67 2.25 -14.12
C GLU A 116 -2.50 2.92 -14.85
N GLY A 117 -2.53 4.24 -14.95
CA GLY A 117 -1.41 5.01 -15.48
C GLY A 117 -0.17 4.90 -14.59
N TYR A 118 1.01 4.72 -15.20
CA TYR A 118 2.27 4.58 -14.47
C TYR A 118 2.73 5.93 -13.91
N THR A 119 2.36 6.21 -12.67
CA THR A 119 2.63 7.47 -11.97
C THR A 119 3.61 7.32 -10.80
N HIS A 120 4.49 6.35 -10.87
CA HIS A 120 5.49 6.03 -9.83
C HIS A 120 4.86 5.88 -8.43
N ALA A 121 3.83 5.04 -8.31
CA ALA A 121 3.05 4.76 -7.10
C ALA A 121 2.18 5.91 -6.57
N MET A 122 2.14 7.07 -7.20
CA MET A 122 1.28 8.15 -6.72
C MET A 122 -0.21 7.80 -6.82
N ASN A 123 -0.60 6.98 -7.80
CA ASN A 123 -1.94 6.40 -7.89
C ASN A 123 -2.27 5.51 -6.68
N LEU A 124 -1.32 4.73 -6.16
CA LEU A 124 -1.52 3.90 -4.96
C LEU A 124 -1.78 4.76 -3.72
N VAL A 125 -0.97 5.81 -3.53
CA VAL A 125 -1.18 6.79 -2.44
C VAL A 125 -2.55 7.45 -2.54
N ILE A 126 -2.95 7.87 -3.75
CA ILE A 126 -4.27 8.49 -3.97
C ILE A 126 -5.38 7.48 -3.66
N GLU A 127 -5.25 6.25 -4.10
CA GLU A 127 -6.23 5.20 -3.81
C GLU A 127 -6.35 4.95 -2.30
N ASN A 128 -5.24 4.81 -1.59
CA ASN A 128 -5.24 4.61 -0.14
C ASN A 128 -5.86 5.81 0.62
N VAL A 129 -5.62 7.03 0.17
CA VAL A 129 -6.31 8.21 0.72
C VAL A 129 -7.82 8.13 0.49
N ARG A 130 -8.28 7.66 -0.68
CA ARG A 130 -9.71 7.46 -0.98
C ARG A 130 -10.30 6.36 -0.12
N GLN A 131 -9.59 5.25 0.05
CA GLN A 131 -9.99 4.16 0.93
C GLN A 131 -10.22 4.63 2.36
N LEU A 132 -9.26 5.37 2.92
CA LEU A 132 -9.36 5.91 4.27
C LEU A 132 -10.45 6.97 4.42
N ARG A 133 -10.78 7.70 3.37
CA ARG A 133 -11.88 8.66 3.37
C ARG A 133 -13.25 8.03 3.22
N GLY A 134 -13.33 6.79 2.73
CA GLY A 134 -14.58 6.16 2.37
C GLY A 134 -15.22 6.75 1.10
N THR A 135 -14.39 7.20 0.15
CA THR A 135 -14.84 7.94 -1.06
C THR A 135 -14.45 7.24 -2.36
N VAL A 136 -14.10 5.96 -2.30
CA VAL A 136 -13.71 5.20 -3.49
C VAL A 136 -14.85 5.15 -4.51
N ASP A 137 -16.07 5.00 -4.05
CA ASP A 137 -17.25 4.93 -4.89
C ASP A 137 -17.48 6.19 -5.72
N ASP A 138 -17.12 7.36 -5.16
CA ASP A 138 -17.26 8.64 -5.85
C ASP A 138 -16.36 8.74 -7.10
N TYR A 139 -15.34 7.87 -7.18
CA TYR A 139 -14.35 7.83 -8.26
C TYR A 139 -14.44 6.57 -9.13
N CYS A 140 -15.38 5.69 -8.85
CA CYS A 140 -15.64 4.49 -9.64
C CYS A 140 -16.76 4.75 -10.64
N GLU A 141 -16.44 5.35 -11.77
CA GLU A 141 -17.42 5.65 -12.81
C GLU A 141 -18.19 4.38 -13.24
N GLY A 142 -19.49 4.47 -13.21
CA GLY A 142 -20.39 3.41 -13.68
C GLY A 142 -20.53 2.19 -12.78
N TRP A 143 -19.88 2.13 -11.62
CA TRP A 143 -20.02 0.99 -10.72
C TRP A 143 -21.46 0.83 -10.17
N ARG A 144 -22.14 1.95 -9.86
CA ARG A 144 -23.53 1.96 -9.41
C ARG A 144 -24.52 1.47 -10.48
N GLU A 145 -24.12 1.56 -11.72
CA GLU A 145 -24.87 1.15 -12.88
C GLU A 145 -24.53 -0.29 -13.33
N GLY A 146 -23.70 -1.00 -12.55
CA GLY A 146 -23.29 -2.35 -12.85
C GLY A 146 -22.38 -2.48 -14.07
N ARG A 147 -21.75 -1.40 -14.50
CA ARG A 147 -20.83 -1.40 -15.66
C ARG A 147 -19.45 -1.93 -15.33
N HIS A 148 -19.08 -2.03 -14.06
CA HIS A 148 -17.85 -2.65 -13.64
C HIS A 148 -18.02 -4.16 -13.50
N THR A 149 -17.11 -4.90 -14.08
CA THR A 149 -17.12 -6.36 -14.13
C THR A 149 -16.63 -7.03 -12.84
N TYR A 150 -16.33 -6.25 -11.81
CA TYR A 150 -15.85 -6.81 -10.55
C TYR A 150 -17.05 -7.17 -9.68
N ASP A 151 -17.35 -8.44 -9.64
CA ASP A 151 -18.25 -8.99 -8.64
C ASP A 151 -17.41 -9.31 -7.40
N TYR A 152 -17.37 -8.36 -6.49
CA TYR A 152 -16.77 -8.59 -5.18
C TYR A 152 -17.84 -9.11 -4.22
N SER A 153 -18.31 -10.31 -4.47
CA SER A 153 -19.36 -10.93 -3.67
C SER A 153 -20.61 -10.03 -3.51
N GLU A 154 -20.84 -9.48 -2.36
CA GLU A 154 -22.02 -8.65 -2.10
C GLU A 154 -21.78 -7.15 -2.31
N GLY A 155 -20.52 -6.71 -2.41
CA GLY A 155 -20.17 -5.29 -2.32
C GLY A 155 -19.87 -4.70 -3.66
N LYS A 156 -20.09 -4.94 -4.76
CA LYS A 156 -19.96 -4.29 -6.10
C LYS A 156 -19.04 -3.04 -6.16
N CYS A 157 -18.16 -2.86 -5.20
CA CYS A 157 -17.31 -1.71 -5.02
C CYS A 157 -15.99 -2.13 -4.39
N ARG A 158 -14.90 -1.43 -4.74
CA ARG A 158 -13.58 -1.72 -4.18
C ARG A 158 -13.29 -1.02 -2.85
N GLN A 159 -14.28 -0.38 -2.23
CA GLN A 159 -14.12 0.24 -0.92
C GLN A 159 -13.85 -0.81 0.15
N VAL A 160 -12.73 -0.68 0.84
CA VAL A 160 -12.42 -1.50 2.01
C VAL A 160 -13.28 -1.02 3.18
N LYS A 161 -14.03 -1.93 3.77
CA LYS A 161 -14.92 -1.60 4.87
C LYS A 161 -14.10 -1.20 6.10
N ASP A 162 -14.50 -0.09 6.71
CA ASP A 162 -13.95 0.41 7.98
C ASP A 162 -12.42 0.59 8.01
N ALA A 163 -11.78 0.80 6.85
CA ALA A 163 -10.34 1.03 6.78
C ALA A 163 -9.94 2.26 7.60
N GLU A 164 -9.02 2.09 8.54
CA GLU A 164 -8.46 3.14 9.39
C GLU A 164 -6.99 3.42 9.11
N ILE A 165 -6.23 2.38 8.76
CA ILE A 165 -4.78 2.48 8.54
C ILE A 165 -4.44 1.89 7.18
N SER A 166 -3.68 2.63 6.39
CA SER A 166 -3.11 2.14 5.14
C SER A 166 -1.60 2.28 5.11
N MET A 167 -0.96 1.44 4.31
CA MET A 167 0.47 1.53 4.06
C MET A 167 0.76 1.51 2.56
N ASP A 168 1.54 2.48 2.12
CA ASP A 168 2.12 2.54 0.78
C ASP A 168 3.59 2.13 0.82
N MET A 169 3.96 1.18 -0.02
CA MET A 169 5.32 0.64 -0.13
C MET A 169 5.87 0.96 -1.50
N GLY A 170 6.93 1.79 -1.53
CA GLY A 170 7.62 2.19 -2.74
C GLY A 170 8.82 1.29 -3.02
N TRP A 171 9.04 1.00 -4.30
CA TRP A 171 10.18 0.23 -4.79
C TRP A 171 10.88 1.00 -5.91
N GLY A 172 12.18 1.14 -5.81
CA GLY A 172 13.00 1.88 -6.79
C GLY A 172 14.22 1.08 -7.19
N GLY A 173 14.04 -0.12 -7.71
CA GLY A 173 15.11 -1.08 -7.95
C GLY A 173 15.33 -2.02 -6.77
N ALA A 174 16.30 -2.91 -6.87
CA ALA A 174 16.51 -3.97 -5.88
C ALA A 174 16.83 -3.43 -4.46
N SER A 175 17.54 -2.31 -4.39
CA SER A 175 18.10 -1.80 -3.13
C SER A 175 17.52 -0.46 -2.65
N VAL A 176 16.60 0.13 -3.38
CA VAL A 176 16.00 1.43 -3.04
C VAL A 176 14.50 1.27 -2.78
N GLY A 177 14.02 1.90 -1.74
CA GLY A 177 12.60 1.86 -1.39
C GLY A 177 12.16 3.05 -0.54
N SER A 178 10.87 3.13 -0.32
CA SER A 178 10.24 4.10 0.57
C SER A 178 8.96 3.49 1.17
N ALA A 179 8.47 4.06 2.24
CA ALA A 179 7.17 3.68 2.79
C ALA A 179 6.48 4.87 3.43
N MET A 180 5.16 4.83 3.43
CA MET A 180 4.31 5.79 4.12
C MET A 180 3.15 5.07 4.79
N ILE A 181 2.87 5.41 6.04
CA ILE A 181 1.70 4.92 6.78
C ILE A 181 0.75 6.09 6.98
N LEU A 182 -0.49 5.88 6.57
CA LEU A 182 -1.57 6.86 6.66
C LEU A 182 -2.65 6.38 7.62
N ARG A 183 -3.33 7.33 8.27
CA ARG A 183 -4.47 7.05 9.15
C ARG A 183 -5.62 8.01 8.88
N ARG A 184 -6.81 7.47 8.96
CA ARG A 184 -8.09 8.20 8.94
C ARG A 184 -8.29 9.02 10.20
#